data_ee245ac7fbc9a8a5f75b7be7a93cda55
#
_entry.id   ee245ac7fbc9a8a5f75b7be7a93cda55
#
_cell.length_a   1.000
_cell.length_b   1.000
_cell.length_c   1.000
_cell.angle_alpha   90.00
_cell.angle_beta   90.00
_cell.angle_gamma   90.00
#
_symmetry.space_group_name_H-M   'P 1'
#
loop_
_entity.id
_entity.type
_entity.pdbx_description
1 polymer ?
#
loop_
_entity_poly.entity_id
_entity_poly.type
_entity_poly.pdbx_seq_one_letter_code
_entity_poly.pdbx_strand_id
1 'polypeptide(L)'
;EYTGDGHALAYDTGADLIDMEFVQFHPTGMVWPPGVRGILVTEGVRGEGGILRNSLGERFMFKYLPEATRNDYAANEEEAIKWTNAAVAGEKTDARRPPELSTRDNVARAIYTEVKEGRGSPHGGVFLDISYQDSERVKKKLPSMYHQFKDLADVDITAGPMEVGPTMHYIMGGVRVEADTCMTRVPGLFAAGECSGGMHGANRLGGNSLS
;
A
#
# COMPACT_ATOMS: atom_id res chain seq x y z
N GLU A 1 -7.16 15.47 1.82
CA GLU A 1 -7.47 14.65 0.62
C GLU A 1 -7.35 15.51 -0.61
N TYR A 2 -6.85 14.94 -1.70
CA TYR A 2 -6.75 15.62 -2.98
C TYR A 2 -7.94 15.22 -3.85
N THR A 3 -8.59 16.20 -4.47
CA THR A 3 -9.82 16.01 -5.25
C THR A 3 -9.63 16.25 -6.75
N GLY A 4 -8.39 16.45 -7.19
CA GLY A 4 -8.04 16.68 -8.59
C GLY A 4 -8.13 18.15 -9.02
N ASP A 5 -8.26 19.09 -8.07
CA ASP A 5 -8.40 20.53 -8.38
C ASP A 5 -7.22 21.06 -9.21
N GLY A 6 -5.99 20.62 -8.90
CA GLY A 6 -4.81 21.02 -9.69
C GLY A 6 -4.87 20.56 -11.15
N HIS A 7 -5.37 19.35 -11.40
CA HIS A 7 -5.58 18.84 -12.76
C HIS A 7 -6.66 19.65 -13.50
N ALA A 8 -7.79 19.94 -12.82
CA ALA A 8 -8.89 20.70 -13.40
C ALA A 8 -8.44 22.13 -13.76
N LEU A 9 -7.79 22.84 -12.84
CA LEU A 9 -7.27 24.18 -13.09
C LEU A 9 -6.28 24.22 -14.27
N ALA A 10 -5.36 23.27 -14.33
CA ALA A 10 -4.41 23.20 -15.43
C ALA A 10 -5.08 22.86 -16.77
N TYR A 11 -6.03 21.92 -16.76
CA TYR A 11 -6.81 21.55 -17.95
C TYR A 11 -7.63 22.74 -18.50
N ASP A 12 -8.32 23.46 -17.63
CA ASP A 12 -9.14 24.64 -18.01
C ASP A 12 -8.30 25.77 -18.62
N THR A 13 -7.01 25.87 -18.26
CA THR A 13 -6.10 26.84 -18.88
C THR A 13 -5.47 26.33 -20.19
N GLY A 14 -5.76 25.11 -20.60
CA GLY A 14 -5.26 24.49 -21.84
C GLY A 14 -3.94 23.74 -21.70
N ALA A 15 -3.52 23.38 -20.47
CA ALA A 15 -2.39 22.48 -20.28
C ALA A 15 -2.75 21.05 -20.70
N ASP A 16 -1.73 20.30 -21.16
CA ASP A 16 -1.91 18.90 -21.50
C ASP A 16 -1.90 18.04 -20.24
N LEU A 17 -2.74 17.01 -20.19
CA LEU A 17 -2.70 15.94 -19.21
C LEU A 17 -2.17 14.66 -19.87
N ILE A 18 -1.34 13.91 -19.14
CA ILE A 18 -0.72 12.66 -19.62
C ILE A 18 -0.93 11.53 -18.61
N ASP A 19 -0.97 10.29 -19.10
CA ASP A 19 -0.98 9.07 -18.29
C ASP A 19 -2.10 9.01 -17.24
N MET A 20 -3.23 9.66 -17.48
CA MET A 20 -4.36 9.78 -16.53
C MET A 20 -5.01 8.44 -16.21
N GLU A 21 -4.78 7.41 -17.03
CA GLU A 21 -5.23 6.03 -16.80
C GLU A 21 -4.42 5.29 -15.73
N PHE A 22 -3.24 5.79 -15.36
CA PHE A 22 -2.38 5.12 -14.38
C PHE A 22 -2.72 5.53 -12.96
N VAL A 23 -3.59 4.76 -12.34
CA VAL A 23 -3.97 4.91 -10.93
C VAL A 23 -3.33 3.80 -10.11
N GLN A 24 -2.57 4.16 -9.06
CA GLN A 24 -1.98 3.21 -8.14
C GLN A 24 -2.97 2.83 -7.03
N PHE A 25 -3.20 1.52 -6.87
CA PHE A 25 -3.90 1.00 -5.72
C PHE A 25 -2.92 0.72 -4.58
N HIS A 26 -3.19 1.29 -3.41
CA HIS A 26 -2.52 0.83 -2.19
C HIS A 26 -3.12 -0.53 -1.79
N PRO A 27 -2.30 -1.53 -1.45
CA PRO A 27 -2.81 -2.88 -1.17
C PRO A 27 -3.76 -2.94 0.01
N THR A 28 -3.53 -2.07 1.00
CA THR A 28 -4.18 -2.14 2.30
C THR A 28 -4.89 -0.83 2.62
N GLY A 29 -6.21 -0.81 2.45
CA GLY A 29 -7.14 0.16 2.99
C GLY A 29 -8.15 -0.54 3.89
N MET A 30 -8.78 0.17 4.82
CA MET A 30 -9.87 -0.39 5.62
C MET A 30 -11.03 -0.81 4.73
N VAL A 31 -11.63 -1.97 4.97
CA VAL A 31 -12.82 -2.43 4.24
C VAL A 31 -14.09 -2.37 5.08
N TRP A 32 -13.95 -2.26 6.38
CA TRP A 32 -15.04 -2.20 7.34
C TRP A 32 -14.72 -1.25 8.51
N PRO A 33 -15.71 -0.56 9.12
CA PRO A 33 -17.11 -0.44 8.67
C PRO A 33 -17.27 0.39 7.39
N PRO A 34 -18.47 0.38 6.76
CA PRO A 34 -18.69 1.04 5.44
C PRO A 34 -18.30 2.52 5.41
N GLY A 35 -18.53 3.25 6.49
CA GLY A 35 -18.25 4.69 6.58
C GLY A 35 -16.75 5.06 6.56
N VAL A 36 -15.87 4.09 6.76
CA VAL A 36 -14.40 4.29 6.78
C VAL A 36 -13.70 3.47 5.70
N ARG A 37 -14.49 2.85 4.82
CA ARG A 37 -13.95 2.05 3.72
C ARG A 37 -13.05 2.91 2.82
N GLY A 38 -11.86 2.38 2.52
CA GLY A 38 -10.87 3.06 1.70
C GLY A 38 -9.86 3.91 2.49
N ILE A 39 -10.05 4.13 3.80
CA ILE A 39 -9.04 4.81 4.62
C ILE A 39 -7.75 3.97 4.61
N LEU A 40 -6.64 4.64 4.33
CA LEU A 40 -5.34 4.00 4.14
C LEU A 40 -4.86 3.29 5.41
N VAL A 41 -4.44 2.05 5.24
CA VAL A 41 -3.65 1.30 6.23
C VAL A 41 -2.19 1.30 5.77
N THR A 42 -1.35 2.01 6.48
CA THR A 42 0.03 2.28 6.07
C THR A 42 0.83 1.00 5.78
N GLU A 43 1.74 1.10 4.82
CA GLU A 43 2.73 0.04 4.53
C GLU A 43 3.57 -0.33 5.76
N GLY A 44 3.72 0.61 6.69
CA GLY A 44 4.41 0.38 7.96
C GLY A 44 3.91 -0.85 8.73
N VAL A 45 2.61 -1.18 8.67
CA VAL A 45 2.09 -2.40 9.33
C VAL A 45 2.76 -3.66 8.75
N ARG A 46 2.88 -3.75 7.42
CA ARG A 46 3.58 -4.87 6.76
C ARG A 46 5.08 -4.82 7.02
N GLY A 47 5.67 -3.63 7.04
CA GLY A 47 7.07 -3.40 7.38
C GLY A 47 7.44 -3.82 8.80
N GLU A 48 6.53 -3.62 9.75
CA GLU A 48 6.68 -4.06 11.14
C GLU A 48 6.30 -5.54 11.35
N GLY A 49 6.01 -6.27 10.27
CA GLY A 49 5.80 -7.71 10.27
C GLY A 49 4.34 -8.16 10.11
N GLY A 50 3.43 -7.29 9.71
CA GLY A 50 2.05 -7.66 9.43
C GLY A 50 1.94 -8.73 8.34
N ILE A 51 1.21 -9.81 8.63
CA ILE A 51 1.03 -10.99 7.78
C ILE A 51 -0.34 -10.92 7.10
N LEU A 52 -0.37 -11.17 5.79
CA LEU A 52 -1.61 -11.24 5.02
C LEU A 52 -2.14 -12.69 4.97
N ARG A 53 -3.36 -12.89 5.49
CA ARG A 53 -4.05 -14.17 5.48
C ARG A 53 -5.42 -14.08 4.81
N ASN A 54 -5.80 -15.14 4.09
CA ASN A 54 -7.15 -15.28 3.55
C ASN A 54 -8.13 -15.85 4.60
N SER A 55 -9.40 -16.05 4.24
CA SER A 55 -10.43 -16.62 5.14
C SER A 55 -10.17 -18.06 5.56
N LEU A 56 -9.29 -18.78 4.87
CA LEU A 56 -8.86 -20.13 5.22
C LEU A 56 -7.65 -20.13 6.18
N GLY A 57 -7.18 -18.95 6.60
CA GLY A 57 -5.99 -18.80 7.44
C GLY A 57 -4.67 -18.95 6.70
N GLU A 58 -4.68 -19.14 5.38
CA GLU A 58 -3.45 -19.30 4.58
C GLU A 58 -2.73 -17.95 4.42
N ARG A 59 -1.42 -17.95 4.61
CA ARG A 59 -0.53 -16.84 4.24
C ARG A 59 -0.28 -16.89 2.73
N PHE A 60 -1.19 -16.32 1.98
CA PHE A 60 -1.33 -16.54 0.53
C PHE A 60 -0.25 -15.87 -0.33
N MET A 61 0.44 -14.85 0.16
CA MET A 61 1.39 -14.06 -0.65
C MET A 61 2.51 -14.88 -1.30
N PHE A 62 2.92 -16.01 -0.72
CA PHE A 62 3.90 -16.92 -1.32
C PHE A 62 3.48 -17.47 -2.69
N LYS A 63 2.18 -17.60 -2.93
CA LYS A 63 1.62 -18.12 -4.21
C LYS A 63 1.71 -17.08 -5.33
N TYR A 64 1.78 -15.78 -4.98
CA TYR A 64 1.65 -14.67 -5.92
C TYR A 64 2.95 -13.93 -6.23
N LEU A 65 4.08 -14.43 -5.73
CA LEU A 65 5.37 -13.84 -6.05
C LEU A 65 5.70 -14.04 -7.55
N PRO A 66 6.03 -12.95 -8.28
CA PRO A 66 6.47 -13.07 -9.67
C PRO A 66 7.71 -13.95 -9.77
N GLU A 67 7.78 -14.80 -10.80
CA GLU A 67 8.89 -15.73 -10.99
C GLU A 67 10.26 -15.03 -11.02
N ALA A 68 10.32 -13.90 -11.71
CA ALA A 68 11.55 -13.10 -11.86
C ALA A 68 12.12 -12.57 -10.54
N THR A 69 11.30 -12.35 -9.53
CA THR A 69 11.70 -11.76 -8.23
C THR A 69 11.47 -12.69 -7.04
N ARG A 70 11.00 -13.92 -7.29
CA ARG A 70 10.68 -14.89 -6.22
C ARG A 70 11.86 -15.14 -5.29
N ASN A 71 13.06 -15.18 -5.85
CA ASN A 71 14.28 -15.43 -5.08
C ASN A 71 14.71 -14.28 -4.17
N ASP A 72 14.10 -13.09 -4.30
CA ASP A 72 14.37 -11.94 -3.44
C ASP A 72 13.56 -12.00 -2.15
N TYR A 73 12.61 -12.93 -2.06
CA TYR A 73 11.68 -13.07 -0.93
C TYR A 73 11.85 -14.42 -0.25
N ALA A 74 11.42 -14.48 1.01
CA ALA A 74 11.42 -15.70 1.81
C ALA A 74 10.70 -16.86 1.08
N ALA A 75 11.26 -18.04 1.14
CA ALA A 75 10.70 -19.22 0.49
C ALA A 75 9.51 -19.82 1.27
N ASN A 76 9.46 -19.59 2.58
CA ASN A 76 8.45 -20.11 3.47
C ASN A 76 8.18 -19.17 4.65
N GLU A 77 7.20 -19.53 5.46
CA GLU A 77 6.77 -18.73 6.61
C GLU A 77 7.85 -18.61 7.69
N GLU A 78 8.62 -19.67 7.91
CA GLU A 78 9.70 -19.71 8.91
C GLU A 78 10.81 -18.70 8.58
N GLU A 79 11.28 -18.67 7.33
CA GLU A 79 12.27 -17.70 6.86
C GLU A 79 11.74 -16.27 6.96
N ALA A 80 10.47 -16.04 6.59
CA ALA A 80 9.85 -14.73 6.68
C ALA A 80 9.76 -14.23 8.13
N ILE A 81 9.43 -15.10 9.07
CA ILE A 81 9.40 -14.78 10.52
C ILE A 81 10.83 -14.51 11.03
N LYS A 82 11.81 -15.29 10.61
CA LYS A 82 13.23 -15.06 10.97
C LYS A 82 13.66 -13.65 10.55
N TRP A 83 13.34 -13.26 9.32
CA TRP A 83 13.64 -11.91 8.83
C TRP A 83 12.94 -10.83 9.67
N THR A 84 11.64 -11.00 9.93
CA THR A 84 10.85 -10.06 10.72
C THR A 84 11.43 -9.87 12.12
N ASN A 85 11.77 -10.96 12.81
CA ASN A 85 12.33 -10.90 14.15
C ASN A 85 13.68 -10.17 14.18
N ALA A 86 14.54 -10.41 13.20
CA ALA A 86 15.81 -9.70 13.08
C ALA A 86 15.59 -8.20 12.80
N ALA A 87 14.69 -7.86 11.87
CA ALA A 87 14.35 -6.48 11.57
C ALA A 87 13.77 -5.73 12.79
N VAL A 88 12.92 -6.41 13.56
CA VAL A 88 12.34 -5.90 14.82
C VAL A 88 13.42 -5.63 15.86
N ALA A 89 14.40 -6.53 15.97
CA ALA A 89 15.53 -6.39 16.91
C ALA A 89 16.60 -5.40 16.43
N GLY A 90 16.54 -4.93 15.16
CA GLY A 90 17.59 -4.13 14.56
C GLY A 90 18.85 -4.91 14.21
N GLU A 91 18.71 -6.22 14.04
CA GLU A 91 19.80 -7.16 13.78
C GLU A 91 19.96 -7.45 12.28
N LYS A 92 21.17 -7.85 11.87
CA LYS A 92 21.42 -8.35 10.52
C LYS A 92 20.95 -9.79 10.40
N THR A 93 20.43 -10.15 9.25
CA THR A 93 19.99 -11.52 8.95
C THR A 93 20.33 -11.89 7.51
N ASP A 94 20.55 -13.18 7.27
CA ASP A 94 20.65 -13.80 5.94
C ASP A 94 19.28 -14.22 5.37
N ALA A 95 18.22 -14.16 6.19
CA ALA A 95 16.87 -14.44 5.75
C ALA A 95 16.39 -13.38 4.75
N ARG A 96 15.58 -13.80 3.79
CA ARG A 96 14.98 -12.92 2.79
C ARG A 96 13.72 -12.28 3.34
N ARG A 97 13.41 -11.08 2.80
CA ARG A 97 12.23 -10.30 3.23
C ARG A 97 10.91 -11.03 2.99
N PRO A 98 9.89 -10.78 3.82
CA PRO A 98 8.57 -11.38 3.66
C PRO A 98 7.91 -11.00 2.32
N PRO A 99 7.10 -11.90 1.70
CA PRO A 99 6.40 -11.64 0.45
C PRO A 99 5.37 -10.51 0.54
N GLU A 100 4.89 -10.16 1.72
CA GLU A 100 4.03 -9.00 1.98
C GLU A 100 4.71 -7.66 1.66
N LEU A 101 6.04 -7.64 1.56
CA LEU A 101 6.84 -6.49 1.16
C LEU A 101 7.15 -6.47 -0.35
N SER A 102 6.44 -7.27 -1.13
CA SER A 102 6.44 -7.19 -2.59
C SER A 102 5.86 -5.85 -3.07
N THR A 103 5.98 -5.57 -4.37
CA THR A 103 5.47 -4.33 -4.95
C THR A 103 3.97 -4.15 -4.70
N ARG A 104 3.53 -2.91 -4.56
CA ARG A 104 2.13 -2.59 -4.20
C ARG A 104 1.11 -3.19 -5.15
N ASP A 105 1.40 -3.13 -6.45
CA ASP A 105 0.56 -3.70 -7.49
C ASP A 105 0.45 -5.22 -7.38
N ASN A 106 1.56 -5.91 -7.06
CA ASN A 106 1.54 -7.36 -6.86
C ASN A 106 0.70 -7.75 -5.65
N VAL A 107 0.89 -7.08 -4.51
CA VAL A 107 0.11 -7.34 -3.29
C VAL A 107 -1.38 -7.01 -3.52
N ALA A 108 -1.68 -5.88 -4.18
CA ALA A 108 -3.06 -5.51 -4.47
C ALA A 108 -3.77 -6.53 -5.37
N ARG A 109 -3.10 -7.01 -6.44
CA ARG A 109 -3.62 -8.06 -7.31
C ARG A 109 -3.81 -9.39 -6.58
N ALA A 110 -2.88 -9.77 -5.71
CA ALA A 110 -2.99 -10.97 -4.89
C ALA A 110 -4.23 -10.92 -3.99
N ILE A 111 -4.43 -9.82 -3.27
CA ILE A 111 -5.62 -9.61 -2.42
C ILE A 111 -6.90 -9.65 -3.26
N TYR A 112 -6.93 -8.93 -4.38
CA TYR A 112 -8.08 -8.95 -5.28
C TYR A 112 -8.43 -10.36 -5.76
N THR A 113 -7.43 -11.16 -6.11
CA THR A 113 -7.62 -12.54 -6.55
C THR A 113 -8.19 -13.42 -5.44
N GLU A 114 -7.67 -13.33 -4.22
CA GLU A 114 -8.20 -14.06 -3.06
C GLU A 114 -9.67 -13.73 -2.80
N VAL A 115 -10.03 -12.45 -2.84
CA VAL A 115 -11.43 -12.01 -2.68
C VAL A 115 -12.31 -12.51 -3.82
N LYS A 116 -11.86 -12.38 -5.08
CA LYS A 116 -12.62 -12.82 -6.27
C LYS A 116 -12.87 -14.32 -6.28
N GLU A 117 -11.93 -15.11 -5.78
CA GLU A 117 -12.04 -16.57 -5.70
C GLU A 117 -12.78 -17.05 -4.43
N GLY A 118 -13.40 -16.14 -3.68
CA GLY A 118 -14.22 -16.48 -2.51
C GLY A 118 -13.45 -16.81 -1.24
N ARG A 119 -12.14 -16.52 -1.20
CA ARG A 119 -11.30 -16.68 -0.02
C ARG A 119 -11.05 -15.37 0.73
N GLY A 120 -11.83 -14.35 0.41
CA GLY A 120 -11.78 -13.04 1.09
C GLY A 120 -12.35 -13.08 2.51
N SER A 121 -12.14 -11.99 3.25
CA SER A 121 -12.78 -11.74 4.55
C SER A 121 -14.27 -11.40 4.37
N PRO A 122 -15.08 -11.45 5.46
CA PRO A 122 -16.52 -11.21 5.38
C PRO A 122 -16.94 -9.89 4.71
N HIS A 123 -16.11 -8.87 4.79
CA HIS A 123 -16.44 -7.55 4.25
C HIS A 123 -15.72 -7.23 2.92
N GLY A 124 -15.19 -8.25 2.24
CA GLY A 124 -14.63 -8.13 0.89
C GLY A 124 -13.17 -7.66 0.86
N GLY A 125 -12.41 -8.02 1.86
CA GLY A 125 -10.95 -7.85 1.95
C GLY A 125 -10.23 -9.14 2.28
N VAL A 126 -9.11 -9.03 2.95
CA VAL A 126 -8.33 -10.11 3.58
C VAL A 126 -7.93 -9.69 4.98
N PHE A 127 -7.34 -10.59 5.74
CA PHE A 127 -6.86 -10.30 7.09
C PHE A 127 -5.39 -9.87 7.06
N LEU A 128 -5.10 -8.72 7.68
CA LEU A 128 -3.74 -8.26 7.98
C LEU A 128 -3.52 -8.41 9.47
N ASP A 129 -2.65 -9.32 9.86
CA ASP A 129 -2.43 -9.71 11.24
C ASP A 129 -1.04 -9.31 11.74
N ILE A 130 -0.99 -8.54 12.82
CA ILE A 130 0.22 -8.17 13.57
C ILE A 130 0.09 -8.54 15.06
N SER A 131 -1.03 -9.14 15.46
CA SER A 131 -1.36 -9.45 16.86
C SER A 131 -0.45 -10.48 17.51
N TYR A 132 0.31 -11.22 16.71
CA TYR A 132 1.30 -12.19 17.22
C TYR A 132 2.57 -11.54 17.81
N GLN A 133 2.72 -10.21 17.65
CA GLN A 133 3.84 -9.45 18.16
C GLN A 133 3.56 -8.86 19.55
N ASP A 134 4.60 -8.38 20.22
CA ASP A 134 4.47 -7.70 21.51
C ASP A 134 3.54 -6.46 21.40
N SER A 135 2.49 -6.44 22.22
CA SER A 135 1.43 -5.43 22.19
C SER A 135 1.96 -4.02 22.43
N GLU A 136 2.85 -3.83 23.39
CA GLU A 136 3.40 -2.51 23.72
C GLU A 136 4.30 -1.99 22.60
N ARG A 137 5.05 -2.89 21.99
CA ARG A 137 5.84 -2.57 20.80
C ARG A 137 4.96 -2.13 19.64
N VAL A 138 3.88 -2.88 19.34
CA VAL A 138 2.94 -2.53 18.24
C VAL A 138 2.34 -1.15 18.49
N LYS A 139 1.84 -0.86 19.67
CA LYS A 139 1.28 0.45 20.03
C LYS A 139 2.30 1.58 19.90
N LYS A 140 3.55 1.33 20.28
CA LYS A 140 4.64 2.31 20.18
C LYS A 140 5.07 2.58 18.73
N LYS A 141 5.12 1.55 17.89
CA LYS A 141 5.59 1.63 16.49
C LYS A 141 4.50 2.10 15.53
N LEU A 142 3.26 1.74 15.82
CA LEU A 142 2.10 1.96 14.94
C LEU A 142 0.94 2.69 15.67
N PRO A 143 1.22 3.79 16.43
CA PRO A 143 0.21 4.44 17.24
C PRO A 143 -1.00 4.92 16.42
N SER A 144 -0.74 5.51 15.24
CA SER A 144 -1.81 5.98 14.36
C SER A 144 -2.71 4.83 13.87
N MET A 145 -2.14 3.67 13.56
CA MET A 145 -2.92 2.51 13.12
C MET A 145 -3.70 1.90 14.27
N TYR A 146 -3.10 1.82 15.47
CA TYR A 146 -3.80 1.36 16.66
C TYR A 146 -5.04 2.20 16.94
N HIS A 147 -4.90 3.52 16.98
CA HIS A 147 -6.03 4.43 17.19
C HIS A 147 -7.02 4.39 16.02
N GLN A 148 -6.56 4.38 14.78
CA GLN A 148 -7.44 4.32 13.60
C GLN A 148 -8.38 3.11 13.65
N PHE A 149 -7.86 1.93 13.91
CA PHE A 149 -8.68 0.72 13.97
C PHE A 149 -9.53 0.66 15.24
N LYS A 150 -8.99 1.08 16.39
CA LYS A 150 -9.71 1.11 17.67
C LYS A 150 -10.89 2.08 17.63
N ASP A 151 -10.66 3.29 17.13
CA ASP A 151 -11.66 4.36 17.16
C ASP A 151 -12.70 4.23 16.04
N LEU A 152 -12.30 3.73 14.85
CA LEU A 152 -13.16 3.68 13.67
C LEU A 152 -13.84 2.33 13.43
N ALA A 153 -13.27 1.24 13.94
CA ALA A 153 -13.76 -0.11 13.70
C ALA A 153 -13.94 -0.95 14.98
N ASP A 154 -13.62 -0.40 16.15
CA ASP A 154 -13.54 -1.11 17.45
C ASP A 154 -12.65 -2.38 17.39
N VAL A 155 -11.60 -2.34 16.58
CA VAL A 155 -10.63 -3.43 16.44
C VAL A 155 -9.36 -3.09 17.21
N ASP A 156 -8.96 -3.94 18.14
CA ASP A 156 -7.64 -3.88 18.77
C ASP A 156 -6.65 -4.71 17.91
N ILE A 157 -5.80 -4.02 17.16
CA ILE A 157 -4.83 -4.65 16.27
C ILE A 157 -3.75 -5.46 16.99
N THR A 158 -3.65 -5.33 18.31
CA THR A 158 -2.76 -6.14 19.15
C THR A 158 -3.41 -7.43 19.65
N ALA A 159 -4.72 -7.57 19.46
CA ALA A 159 -5.50 -8.72 19.91
C ALA A 159 -6.11 -9.53 18.75
N GLY A 160 -6.18 -8.95 17.55
CA GLY A 160 -6.74 -9.62 16.39
C GLY A 160 -6.39 -8.92 15.06
N PRO A 161 -6.72 -9.58 13.94
CA PRO A 161 -6.38 -9.08 12.61
C PRO A 161 -7.27 -7.91 12.18
N MET A 162 -6.72 -7.08 11.31
CA MET A 162 -7.43 -6.03 10.58
C MET A 162 -8.00 -6.57 9.28
N GLU A 163 -9.22 -6.18 8.90
CA GLU A 163 -9.72 -6.44 7.55
C GLU A 163 -9.27 -5.32 6.60
N VAL A 164 -8.55 -5.68 5.55
CA VAL A 164 -7.96 -4.74 4.60
C VAL A 164 -8.18 -5.18 3.15
N GLY A 165 -8.17 -4.22 2.25
CA GLY A 165 -8.28 -4.49 0.80
C GLY A 165 -7.69 -3.35 -0.03
N PRO A 166 -7.52 -3.56 -1.35
CA PRO A 166 -6.98 -2.53 -2.22
C PRO A 166 -7.85 -1.27 -2.23
N THR A 167 -7.20 -0.11 -2.14
CA THR A 167 -7.86 1.19 -2.22
C THR A 167 -7.11 2.11 -3.18
N MET A 168 -7.84 2.97 -3.92
CA MET A 168 -7.23 4.02 -4.72
C MET A 168 -6.41 4.93 -3.82
N HIS A 169 -5.19 5.24 -4.25
CA HIS A 169 -4.24 5.93 -3.39
C HIS A 169 -3.48 7.06 -4.08
N TYR A 170 -3.05 6.87 -5.31
CA TYR A 170 -2.16 7.80 -6.00
C TYR A 170 -2.43 7.78 -7.50
N ILE A 171 -2.39 8.94 -8.14
CA ILE A 171 -2.43 9.05 -9.59
C ILE A 171 -1.00 9.29 -10.11
N MET A 172 -0.54 8.47 -11.07
CA MET A 172 0.78 8.62 -11.67
C MET A 172 0.76 9.54 -12.89
N GLY A 173 -0.40 9.69 -13.52
CA GLY A 173 -0.65 10.69 -14.53
C GLY A 173 -0.78 12.09 -13.94
N GLY A 174 -0.94 13.08 -14.81
CA GLY A 174 -1.13 14.46 -14.37
C GLY A 174 -0.79 15.47 -15.46
N VAL A 175 -0.55 16.68 -15.04
CA VAL A 175 -0.18 17.79 -15.94
C VAL A 175 1.18 17.51 -16.56
N ARG A 176 1.25 17.56 -17.89
CA ARG A 176 2.51 17.41 -18.63
C ARG A 176 3.41 18.62 -18.39
N VAL A 177 4.65 18.35 -17.94
CA VAL A 177 5.64 19.39 -17.66
C VAL A 177 6.97 19.05 -18.32
N GLU A 178 7.76 20.10 -18.55
CA GLU A 178 9.17 19.96 -18.91
C GLU A 178 9.99 19.53 -17.69
N ALA A 179 10.87 18.54 -17.86
CA ALA A 179 11.60 17.91 -16.74
C ALA A 179 12.48 18.88 -15.95
N ASP A 180 13.11 19.84 -16.63
CA ASP A 180 14.08 20.75 -16.00
C ASP A 180 13.44 21.95 -15.31
N THR A 181 12.24 22.34 -15.76
CA THR A 181 11.63 23.61 -15.34
C THR A 181 10.28 23.45 -14.66
N CYS A 182 9.67 22.27 -14.73
CA CYS A 182 8.28 22.02 -14.32
C CYS A 182 7.25 22.91 -15.04
N MET A 183 7.61 23.56 -16.16
CA MET A 183 6.74 24.43 -16.94
C MET A 183 5.84 23.58 -17.84
N THR A 184 4.58 23.99 -17.94
CA THR A 184 3.62 23.41 -18.89
C THR A 184 3.76 24.03 -20.27
N ARG A 185 2.99 23.56 -21.26
CA ARG A 185 2.88 24.22 -22.58
C ARG A 185 2.25 25.63 -22.49
N VAL A 186 1.55 25.93 -21.39
CA VAL A 186 0.93 27.25 -21.15
C VAL A 186 1.98 28.17 -20.51
N PRO A 187 2.40 29.26 -21.16
CA PRO A 187 3.43 30.13 -20.64
C PRO A 187 3.08 30.69 -19.25
N GLY A 188 4.02 30.55 -18.29
CA GLY A 188 3.83 31.02 -16.92
C GLY A 188 3.07 30.07 -16.01
N LEU A 189 2.59 28.93 -16.52
CA LEU A 189 1.96 27.87 -15.72
C LEU A 189 2.97 26.75 -15.45
N PHE A 190 3.12 26.38 -14.18
CA PHE A 190 3.99 25.31 -13.69
C PHE A 190 3.17 24.30 -12.88
N ALA A 191 3.60 23.03 -12.88
CA ALA A 191 3.02 22.02 -12.01
C ALA A 191 4.11 21.16 -11.38
N ALA A 192 3.92 20.81 -10.10
CA ALA A 192 4.84 19.97 -9.34
C ALA A 192 4.09 19.10 -8.33
N GLY A 193 4.71 18.02 -7.86
CA GLY A 193 4.09 17.07 -6.94
C GLY A 193 3.11 16.13 -7.65
N GLU A 194 2.12 15.61 -6.93
CA GLU A 194 1.20 14.59 -7.44
C GLU A 194 0.36 15.05 -8.65
N CYS A 195 0.13 16.35 -8.82
CA CYS A 195 -0.61 16.86 -9.96
C CYS A 195 0.19 16.87 -11.28
N SER A 196 1.52 16.70 -11.23
CA SER A 196 2.36 16.58 -12.43
C SER A 196 2.57 15.12 -12.84
N GLY A 197 2.45 14.84 -14.14
CA GLY A 197 2.57 13.50 -14.70
C GLY A 197 3.93 13.24 -15.37
N GLY A 198 4.21 11.95 -15.66
CA GLY A 198 5.35 11.52 -16.46
C GLY A 198 6.60 11.09 -15.68
N MET A 199 6.68 11.36 -14.38
CA MET A 199 7.88 11.05 -13.58
C MET A 199 7.91 9.64 -12.98
N HIS A 200 6.77 8.95 -12.91
CA HIS A 200 6.64 7.67 -12.20
C HIS A 200 6.37 6.47 -13.10
N GLY A 201 6.15 6.69 -14.41
CA GLY A 201 5.66 5.62 -15.29
C GLY A 201 4.34 5.04 -14.77
N ALA A 202 4.12 3.74 -14.97
CA ALA A 202 2.88 3.08 -14.62
C ALA A 202 2.77 2.63 -13.14
N ASN A 203 3.82 2.77 -12.34
CA ASN A 203 3.82 2.29 -10.94
C ASN A 203 4.82 3.04 -10.07
N ARG A 204 4.33 3.97 -9.26
CA ARG A 204 5.16 4.76 -8.35
C ARG A 204 5.74 3.92 -7.20
N LEU A 205 7.03 4.07 -6.93
CA LEU A 205 7.67 3.51 -5.74
C LEU A 205 7.29 4.30 -4.48
N GLY A 206 7.13 3.59 -3.37
CA GLY A 206 6.80 4.19 -2.07
C GLY A 206 7.81 5.27 -1.67
N GLY A 207 7.31 6.41 -1.17
CA GLY A 207 8.13 7.56 -0.78
C GLY A 207 8.39 8.59 -1.88
N ASN A 208 8.40 8.19 -3.16
CA ASN A 208 8.73 9.09 -4.27
C ASN A 208 7.61 10.11 -4.61
N SER A 209 6.50 10.11 -3.91
CA SER A 209 5.41 11.08 -4.14
C SER A 209 5.66 12.45 -3.53
N LEU A 210 6.73 12.59 -2.76
CA LEU A 210 7.08 13.83 -2.06
C LEU A 210 8.28 14.56 -2.69
N SER A 211 8.78 14.05 -3.79
CA SER A 211 9.92 14.63 -4.54
C SER A 211 9.46 15.54 -5.64
#